data_eb0fb30f00f8c3829995deb755345be5
#
_entry.id   eb0fb30f00f8c3829995deb755345be5
#
_cell.length_a   1.000
_cell.length_b   1.000
_cell.length_c   1.000
_cell.angle_alpha   90.00
_cell.angle_beta   90.00
_cell.angle_gamma   90.00
#
_symmetry.space_group_name_H-M   'P 1'
#
loop_
_entity.id
_entity.type
_entity.pdbx_description
1 polymer ?
#
loop_
_entity_poly.entity_id
_entity_poly.type
_entity_poly.pdbx_seq_one_letter_code
_entity_poly.pdbx_strand_id
1 'polypeptide(L)'
;GERLQAELTIHHPTTDDSLNVVIPWNRQTFQFTAKHHTLPTTGTVKIGNRRYTFNEEESYSVLDYGRGIWPREATWNWGMASQRMRGRRIGLNFGGKWTDGTGMTENAIFVDGVMTKIHEDVIFEYDRNDFMKPWTIRSKFSETVDLTFTPFFERVAKTDAKLIRSEVHQVIGYYNGIVKLENCS
;
A
#
# COMPACT_ATOMS: atom_id res chain seq x y z
N GLY A 1 26.59 -7.14 -9.53
CA GLY A 1 25.81 -6.06 -8.89
C GLY A 1 26.45 -5.62 -7.59
N GLU A 2 26.19 -4.41 -7.16
CA GLU A 2 26.67 -3.91 -5.87
C GLU A 2 26.01 -4.67 -4.71
N ARG A 3 26.78 -4.96 -3.65
CA ARG A 3 26.25 -5.62 -2.46
C ARG A 3 25.38 -4.65 -1.66
N LEU A 4 24.16 -5.08 -1.33
CA LEU A 4 23.26 -4.36 -0.43
C LEU A 4 23.41 -4.95 0.98
N GLN A 5 23.54 -4.06 1.97
CA GLN A 5 23.49 -4.38 3.40
C GLN A 5 22.46 -3.45 4.05
N ALA A 6 21.53 -4.00 4.80
CA ALA A 6 20.52 -3.23 5.51
C ALA A 6 20.50 -3.66 7.00
N GLU A 7 20.47 -2.69 7.89
CA GLU A 7 20.27 -2.86 9.32
C GLU A 7 19.22 -1.83 9.74
N LEU A 8 17.99 -2.29 9.89
CA LEU A 8 16.84 -1.44 10.15
C LEU A 8 16.10 -1.93 11.39
N THR A 9 15.69 -0.99 12.22
CA THR A 9 14.77 -1.23 13.33
C THR A 9 13.44 -0.56 13.00
N ILE A 10 12.37 -1.38 12.93
CA ILE A 10 11.02 -0.91 12.70
C ILE A 10 10.33 -0.87 14.06
N HIS A 11 9.93 0.32 14.48
CA HIS A 11 9.22 0.52 15.73
C HIS A 11 7.72 0.32 15.49
N HIS A 12 7.08 -0.45 16.35
CA HIS A 12 5.64 -0.69 16.28
C HIS A 12 4.98 -0.08 17.53
N PRO A 13 4.51 1.19 17.47
CA PRO A 13 3.83 1.81 18.59
C PRO A 13 2.53 1.03 18.92
N THR A 14 2.35 0.69 20.18
CA THR A 14 1.17 -0.08 20.62
C THR A 14 -0.14 0.70 20.55
N THR A 15 -0.03 2.01 20.37
CA THR A 15 -1.16 2.94 20.22
C THR A 15 -1.61 3.12 18.78
N ASP A 16 -0.83 2.63 17.82
CA ASP A 16 -1.15 2.77 16.40
C ASP A 16 -2.18 1.72 15.98
N ASP A 17 -3.19 2.16 15.24
CA ASP A 17 -4.19 1.29 14.63
C ASP A 17 -3.59 0.45 13.51
N SER A 18 -4.19 -0.71 13.28
CA SER A 18 -3.92 -1.55 12.11
C SER A 18 -5.18 -1.80 11.31
N LEU A 19 -5.04 -1.81 9.99
CA LEU A 19 -6.13 -2.18 9.09
C LEU A 19 -6.18 -3.69 8.97
N ASN A 20 -7.22 -4.29 9.56
CA ASN A 20 -7.45 -5.72 9.52
C ASN A 20 -8.73 -6.00 8.75
N VAL A 21 -8.66 -6.86 7.72
CA VAL A 21 -9.82 -7.21 6.93
C VAL A 21 -9.78 -8.68 6.50
N VAL A 22 -10.95 -9.31 6.47
CA VAL A 22 -11.17 -10.61 5.85
C VAL A 22 -11.96 -10.40 4.58
N ILE A 23 -11.45 -10.90 3.47
CA ILE A 23 -12.13 -10.89 2.18
C ILE A 23 -12.62 -12.31 1.89
N PRO A 24 -13.93 -12.57 1.99
CA PRO A 24 -14.51 -13.88 1.68
C PRO A 24 -14.97 -13.89 0.21
N TRP A 25 -14.24 -14.58 -0.66
CA TRP A 25 -14.69 -14.76 -2.06
C TRP A 25 -15.79 -15.80 -2.18
N ASN A 26 -15.70 -16.86 -1.36
CA ASN A 26 -16.73 -17.88 -1.22
C ASN A 26 -16.53 -18.66 0.10
N ARG A 27 -17.27 -19.74 0.29
CA ARG A 27 -17.18 -20.57 1.52
C ARG A 27 -15.83 -21.27 1.75
N GLN A 28 -14.98 -21.38 0.72
CA GLN A 28 -13.73 -22.14 0.76
C GLN A 28 -12.50 -21.25 0.54
N THR A 29 -12.67 -20.09 -0.12
CA THR A 29 -11.57 -19.20 -0.45
C THR A 29 -11.76 -17.87 0.24
N PHE A 30 -10.74 -17.43 0.95
CA PHE A 30 -10.71 -16.17 1.68
C PHE A 30 -9.28 -15.67 1.85
N GLN A 31 -9.11 -14.40 2.13
CA GLN A 31 -7.85 -13.80 2.56
C GLN A 31 -8.10 -12.93 3.79
N PHE A 32 -7.33 -13.17 4.84
CA PHE A 32 -7.10 -12.20 5.90
C PHE A 32 -5.89 -11.37 5.55
N THR A 33 -5.95 -10.07 5.75
CA THR A 33 -4.81 -9.17 5.66
C THR A 33 -4.77 -8.21 6.84
N ALA A 34 -3.56 -7.93 7.34
CA ALA A 34 -3.26 -6.90 8.32
C ALA A 34 -2.24 -5.94 7.72
N LYS A 35 -2.57 -4.65 7.70
CA LYS A 35 -1.71 -3.58 7.19
C LYS A 35 -1.37 -2.65 8.34
N HIS A 36 -0.08 -2.48 8.60
CA HIS A 36 0.44 -1.55 9.58
C HIS A 36 1.21 -0.46 8.82
N HIS A 37 0.80 0.76 8.96
CA HIS A 37 1.33 1.89 8.21
C HIS A 37 2.13 2.85 9.09
N THR A 38 2.94 3.67 8.42
CA THR A 38 3.70 4.75 9.07
C THR A 38 4.53 4.30 10.28
N LEU A 39 5.03 3.06 10.25
CA LEU A 39 5.86 2.53 11.34
C LEU A 39 7.20 3.27 11.37
N PRO A 40 7.51 4.03 12.45
CA PRO A 40 8.78 4.75 12.54
C PRO A 40 9.95 3.80 12.36
N THR A 41 10.93 4.20 11.56
CA THR A 41 12.04 3.29 11.18
C THR A 41 13.36 3.99 11.34
N THR A 42 14.29 3.33 12.00
CA THR A 42 15.67 3.79 12.18
C THR A 42 16.65 2.80 11.59
N GLY A 43 17.87 3.25 11.31
CA GLY A 43 18.95 2.37 10.88
C GLY A 43 19.69 2.83 9.65
N THR A 44 20.33 1.91 8.95
CA THR A 44 21.14 2.22 7.79
C THR A 44 20.98 1.21 6.67
N VAL A 45 21.10 1.71 5.44
CA VAL A 45 21.25 0.88 4.23
C VAL A 45 22.52 1.28 3.52
N LYS A 46 23.35 0.30 3.16
CA LYS A 46 24.56 0.49 2.39
C LYS A 46 24.43 -0.20 1.03
N ILE A 47 24.71 0.51 -0.04
CA ILE A 47 24.75 0.01 -1.42
C ILE A 47 26.10 0.38 -2.02
N GLY A 48 26.96 -0.61 -2.23
CA GLY A 48 28.33 -0.36 -2.60
C GLY A 48 29.05 0.53 -1.57
N ASN A 49 29.51 1.71 -1.98
CA ASN A 49 30.14 2.69 -1.10
C ASN A 49 29.18 3.76 -0.56
N ARG A 50 27.90 3.74 -0.96
CA ARG A 50 26.91 4.71 -0.51
C ARG A 50 26.22 4.20 0.74
N ARG A 51 26.06 5.09 1.74
CA ARG A 51 25.33 4.82 2.98
C ARG A 51 24.16 5.78 3.11
N TYR A 52 23.01 5.23 3.45
CA TYR A 52 21.78 5.95 3.74
C TYR A 52 21.43 5.71 5.20
N THR A 53 21.11 6.78 5.92
CA THR A 53 20.70 6.72 7.33
C THR A 53 19.25 7.13 7.43
N PHE A 54 18.50 6.37 8.21
CA PHE A 54 17.07 6.56 8.42
C PHE A 54 16.83 6.97 9.89
N ASN A 55 15.93 7.92 10.09
CA ASN A 55 15.50 8.39 11.39
C ASN A 55 13.98 8.24 11.52
N GLU A 56 13.48 8.11 12.75
CA GLU A 56 12.07 7.83 13.03
C GLU A 56 11.11 8.97 12.69
N GLU A 57 11.62 10.20 12.50
CA GLU A 57 10.77 11.34 12.19
C GLU A 57 10.40 11.43 10.71
N GLU A 58 11.25 10.89 9.83
CA GLU A 58 11.12 11.03 8.37
C GLU A 58 11.06 9.70 7.63
N SER A 59 11.33 8.59 8.33
CA SER A 59 11.45 7.28 7.71
C SER A 59 10.40 6.33 8.26
N TYR A 60 9.62 5.76 7.38
CA TYR A 60 8.50 4.90 7.74
C TYR A 60 8.53 3.58 6.98
N SER A 61 8.21 2.51 7.68
CA SER A 61 7.95 1.20 7.11
C SER A 61 6.47 0.89 7.06
N VAL A 62 6.11 -0.03 6.19
CA VAL A 62 4.79 -0.65 6.12
C VAL A 62 4.98 -2.15 6.27
N LEU A 63 4.18 -2.76 7.15
CA LEU A 63 4.10 -4.20 7.28
C LEU A 63 2.79 -4.67 6.67
N ASP A 64 2.89 -5.52 5.66
CA ASP A 64 1.77 -6.26 5.08
C ASP A 64 1.87 -7.73 5.49
N TYR A 65 0.89 -8.19 6.26
CA TYR A 65 0.76 -9.58 6.64
C TYR A 65 -0.56 -10.13 6.14
N GLY A 66 -0.51 -11.31 5.54
CA GLY A 66 -1.73 -11.95 5.07
C GLY A 66 -1.67 -13.47 5.15
N ARG A 67 -2.84 -14.10 5.25
CA ARG A 67 -3.02 -15.55 5.19
C ARG A 67 -4.40 -15.89 4.69
N GLY A 68 -4.48 -16.94 3.89
CA GLY A 68 -5.78 -17.36 3.36
C GLY A 68 -5.66 -18.51 2.36
N ILE A 69 -6.76 -18.81 1.72
CA ILE A 69 -6.85 -19.75 0.62
C ILE A 69 -7.33 -18.95 -0.59
N TRP A 70 -6.41 -18.64 -1.49
CA TRP A 70 -6.68 -17.85 -2.67
C TRP A 70 -7.38 -18.66 -3.76
N PRO A 71 -8.23 -18.03 -4.61
CA PRO A 71 -8.69 -18.66 -5.84
C PRO A 71 -7.51 -18.91 -6.79
N ARG A 72 -7.72 -19.76 -7.79
CA ARG A 72 -6.68 -20.10 -8.78
C ARG A 72 -6.20 -18.90 -9.58
N GLU A 73 -7.09 -17.95 -9.81
CA GLU A 73 -6.81 -16.70 -10.51
C GLU A 73 -7.19 -15.54 -9.63
N ALA A 74 -6.29 -14.61 -9.44
CA ALA A 74 -6.52 -13.38 -8.70
C ALA A 74 -5.75 -12.24 -9.35
N THR A 75 -6.40 -11.09 -9.43
CA THR A 75 -5.77 -9.83 -9.83
C THR A 75 -5.98 -8.83 -8.70
N TRP A 76 -4.95 -8.06 -8.39
CA TRP A 76 -5.06 -7.02 -7.37
C TRP A 76 -4.39 -5.72 -7.81
N ASN A 77 -4.89 -4.63 -7.31
CA ASN A 77 -4.18 -3.38 -7.22
C ASN A 77 -3.95 -3.08 -5.73
N TRP A 78 -2.78 -2.60 -5.41
CA TRP A 78 -2.45 -2.12 -4.07
C TRP A 78 -1.62 -0.86 -4.17
N GLY A 79 -2.08 0.20 -3.52
CA GLY A 79 -1.40 1.47 -3.42
C GLY A 79 -1.18 1.81 -1.95
N MET A 80 0.03 2.28 -1.62
CA MET A 80 0.38 2.70 -0.28
C MET A 80 1.31 3.90 -0.32
N ALA A 81 1.23 4.72 0.71
CA ALA A 81 2.18 5.80 0.95
C ALA A 81 2.35 6.03 2.45
N SER A 82 3.51 6.52 2.82
CA SER A 82 3.79 7.00 4.18
C SER A 82 4.72 8.20 4.10
N GLN A 83 4.36 9.29 4.78
CA GLN A 83 5.20 10.49 4.85
C GLN A 83 4.83 11.36 6.05
N ARG A 84 5.73 12.27 6.42
CA ARG A 84 5.41 13.40 7.30
C ARG A 84 4.97 14.60 6.46
N MET A 85 3.79 15.14 6.74
CA MET A 85 3.23 16.30 6.06
C MET A 85 2.63 17.26 7.10
N ARG A 86 3.07 18.53 7.10
CA ARG A 86 2.62 19.57 8.05
C ARG A 86 2.75 19.14 9.51
N GLY A 87 3.86 18.44 9.84
CA GLY A 87 4.14 17.94 11.19
C GLY A 87 3.43 16.64 11.57
N ARG A 88 2.51 16.14 10.76
CA ARG A 88 1.75 14.92 11.01
C ARG A 88 2.26 13.75 10.19
N ARG A 89 2.18 12.57 10.75
CA ARG A 89 2.52 11.29 10.11
C ARG A 89 1.31 10.79 9.34
N ILE A 90 1.39 10.76 8.01
CA ILE A 90 0.28 10.41 7.12
C ILE A 90 0.59 9.09 6.42
N GLY A 91 -0.37 8.16 6.46
CA GLY A 91 -0.35 6.90 5.72
C GLY A 91 -1.58 6.73 4.86
N LEU A 92 -1.41 6.11 3.68
CA LEU A 92 -2.50 5.72 2.79
C LEU A 92 -2.40 4.23 2.50
N ASN A 93 -3.55 3.55 2.46
CA ASN A 93 -3.69 2.20 1.95
C ASN A 93 -4.92 2.09 1.08
N PHE A 94 -4.73 1.68 -0.16
CA PHE A 94 -5.81 1.43 -1.10
C PHE A 94 -5.65 0.07 -1.76
N GLY A 95 -6.74 -0.69 -1.82
CA GLY A 95 -6.82 -1.96 -2.50
C GLY A 95 -7.98 -1.99 -3.49
N GLY A 96 -7.80 -2.73 -4.55
CA GLY A 96 -8.84 -2.90 -5.56
C GLY A 96 -8.70 -4.22 -6.32
N LYS A 97 -9.70 -4.57 -7.06
CA LYS A 97 -9.91 -5.80 -7.82
C LYS A 97 -10.13 -7.03 -6.96
N TRP A 98 -9.18 -7.42 -6.14
CA TRP A 98 -9.31 -8.60 -5.28
C TRP A 98 -10.38 -8.45 -4.20
N THR A 99 -10.75 -7.23 -3.86
CA THR A 99 -11.81 -6.87 -2.91
C THR A 99 -13.16 -6.61 -3.59
N ASP A 100 -13.16 -6.40 -4.91
CA ASP A 100 -14.34 -5.94 -5.63
C ASP A 100 -15.53 -6.90 -5.49
N GLY A 101 -16.70 -6.34 -5.18
CA GLY A 101 -17.94 -7.11 -5.06
C GLY A 101 -18.09 -7.96 -3.79
N THR A 102 -17.10 -7.95 -2.90
CA THR A 102 -17.15 -8.72 -1.64
C THR A 102 -17.86 -7.96 -0.50
N GLY A 103 -18.09 -6.67 -0.67
CA GLY A 103 -18.61 -5.77 0.37
C GLY A 103 -17.56 -5.36 1.41
N MET A 104 -16.31 -5.81 1.24
CA MET A 104 -15.18 -5.47 2.11
C MET A 104 -14.14 -4.69 1.32
N THR A 105 -13.44 -3.77 1.98
CA THR A 105 -12.35 -3.00 1.36
C THR A 105 -11.12 -3.01 2.25
N GLU A 106 -9.95 -2.83 1.68
CA GLU A 106 -8.72 -2.55 2.43
C GLU A 106 -8.29 -1.07 2.31
N ASN A 107 -9.28 -0.17 2.20
CA ASN A 107 -9.04 1.26 1.99
C ASN A 107 -9.05 2.01 3.32
N ALA A 108 -7.99 2.75 3.60
CA ALA A 108 -7.87 3.52 4.83
C ALA A 108 -6.84 4.65 4.71
N ILE A 109 -6.98 5.65 5.60
CA ILE A 109 -6.02 6.70 5.85
C ILE A 109 -5.57 6.58 7.29
N PHE A 110 -4.29 6.83 7.53
CA PHE A 110 -3.70 6.88 8.85
C PHE A 110 -3.16 8.28 9.11
N VAL A 111 -3.50 8.86 10.24
CA VAL A 111 -3.00 10.15 10.69
C VAL A 111 -2.50 10.01 12.11
N ASP A 112 -1.17 10.15 12.31
CA ASP A 112 -0.51 9.96 13.60
C ASP A 112 -0.84 8.62 14.28
N GLY A 113 -0.98 7.56 13.47
CA GLY A 113 -1.32 6.21 13.94
C GLY A 113 -2.82 5.93 14.06
N VAL A 114 -3.68 6.93 13.98
CA VAL A 114 -5.14 6.75 14.00
C VAL A 114 -5.66 6.45 12.60
N MET A 115 -6.41 5.36 12.46
CA MET A 115 -6.96 4.91 11.18
C MET A 115 -8.37 5.45 10.96
N THR A 116 -8.59 6.01 9.78
CA THR A 116 -9.93 6.27 9.24
C THR A 116 -10.20 5.32 8.07
N LYS A 117 -11.19 4.46 8.24
CA LYS A 117 -11.59 3.47 7.24
C LYS A 117 -12.37 4.15 6.11
N ILE A 118 -12.07 3.77 4.85
CA ILE A 118 -12.86 4.11 3.66
C ILE A 118 -13.67 2.87 3.27
N HIS A 119 -14.99 2.96 3.41
CA HIS A 119 -15.91 1.84 3.26
C HIS A 119 -16.38 1.57 1.83
N GLU A 120 -15.89 2.33 0.86
CA GLU A 120 -16.20 2.15 -0.54
C GLU A 120 -14.99 1.67 -1.36
N ASP A 121 -15.27 1.13 -2.54
CA ASP A 121 -14.22 0.75 -3.48
C ASP A 121 -13.43 1.98 -3.94
N VAL A 122 -12.13 1.79 -4.15
CA VAL A 122 -11.25 2.76 -4.79
C VAL A 122 -10.85 2.21 -6.16
N ILE A 123 -11.05 3.03 -7.18
CA ILE A 123 -10.81 2.66 -8.57
C ILE A 123 -9.43 3.14 -8.98
N PHE A 124 -8.64 2.22 -9.54
CA PHE A 124 -7.34 2.49 -10.15
C PHE A 124 -7.49 2.50 -11.67
N GLU A 125 -7.29 3.65 -12.29
CA GLU A 125 -7.29 3.81 -13.74
C GLU A 125 -5.87 4.06 -14.23
N TYR A 126 -5.37 3.18 -15.09
CA TYR A 126 -4.02 3.25 -15.64
C TYR A 126 -3.95 2.58 -17.02
N ASP A 127 -2.95 2.94 -17.81
CA ASP A 127 -2.66 2.30 -19.10
C ASP A 127 -1.95 0.95 -18.85
N ARG A 128 -2.61 -0.16 -19.24
CA ARG A 128 -2.07 -1.51 -19.08
C ARG A 128 -0.87 -1.80 -20.01
N ASN A 129 -0.67 -0.99 -21.03
CA ASN A 129 0.46 -1.12 -21.95
C ASN A 129 1.66 -0.28 -21.52
N ASP A 130 1.44 0.66 -20.57
CA ASP A 130 2.50 1.55 -20.08
C ASP A 130 2.17 2.01 -18.65
N PHE A 131 2.67 1.25 -17.66
CA PHE A 131 2.46 1.56 -16.25
C PHE A 131 3.22 2.80 -15.78
N MET A 132 4.12 3.35 -16.60
CA MET A 132 4.86 4.58 -16.29
C MET A 132 4.09 5.86 -16.63
N LYS A 133 2.93 5.77 -17.28
CA LYS A 133 2.00 6.89 -17.41
C LYS A 133 1.32 7.21 -16.07
N PRO A 134 0.85 8.43 -15.85
CA PRO A 134 0.10 8.77 -14.64
C PRO A 134 -1.16 7.91 -14.47
N TRP A 135 -1.42 7.52 -13.22
CA TRP A 135 -2.62 6.78 -12.84
C TRP A 135 -3.59 7.73 -12.13
N THR A 136 -4.89 7.46 -12.26
CA THR A 136 -5.91 8.10 -11.45
C THR A 136 -6.43 7.11 -10.41
N ILE A 137 -6.59 7.57 -9.17
CA ILE A 137 -7.08 6.76 -8.06
C ILE A 137 -8.20 7.54 -7.39
N ARG A 138 -9.43 7.00 -7.46
CA ARG A 138 -10.63 7.70 -7.00
C ARG A 138 -11.57 6.79 -6.24
N SER A 139 -12.29 7.38 -5.28
CA SER A 139 -13.47 6.75 -4.68
C SER A 139 -14.53 6.47 -5.74
N LYS A 140 -15.23 5.34 -5.60
CA LYS A 140 -16.21 4.89 -6.57
C LYS A 140 -17.50 5.71 -6.56
N PHE A 141 -17.94 6.14 -5.38
CA PHE A 141 -19.25 6.76 -5.19
C PHE A 141 -19.16 8.18 -4.57
N SER A 142 -18.09 8.49 -3.90
CA SER A 142 -17.88 9.79 -3.23
C SER A 142 -16.70 10.56 -3.83
N GLU A 143 -16.41 11.70 -3.24
CA GLU A 143 -15.20 12.49 -3.52
C GLU A 143 -14.16 12.35 -2.39
N THR A 144 -14.21 11.25 -1.65
CA THR A 144 -13.30 11.03 -0.52
C THR A 144 -11.85 10.88 -0.98
N VAL A 145 -11.62 10.19 -2.09
CA VAL A 145 -10.30 10.03 -2.71
C VAL A 145 -10.33 10.56 -4.13
N ASP A 146 -9.44 11.49 -4.43
CA ASP A 146 -9.17 11.97 -5.79
C ASP A 146 -7.67 12.26 -5.91
N LEU A 147 -6.93 11.28 -6.42
CA LEU A 147 -5.48 11.29 -6.49
C LEU A 147 -4.99 10.99 -7.89
N THR A 148 -3.90 11.67 -8.27
CA THR A 148 -3.05 11.30 -9.39
C THR A 148 -1.77 10.68 -8.83
N PHE A 149 -1.43 9.49 -9.28
CA PHE A 149 -0.14 8.85 -9.03
C PHE A 149 0.76 9.04 -10.25
N THR A 150 1.93 9.65 -10.04
CA THR A 150 2.93 9.90 -11.08
C THR A 150 4.11 8.99 -10.87
N PRO A 151 4.27 7.95 -11.70
CA PRO A 151 5.38 7.01 -11.62
C PRO A 151 6.73 7.63 -11.96
N PHE A 152 7.81 7.11 -11.34
CA PHE A 152 9.18 7.39 -11.76
C PHE A 152 10.06 6.13 -11.85
N PHE A 153 9.59 4.99 -11.36
CA PHE A 153 10.31 3.72 -11.44
C PHE A 153 9.34 2.55 -11.47
N GLU A 154 9.65 1.54 -12.27
CA GLU A 154 8.93 0.28 -12.35
C GLU A 154 9.88 -0.90 -12.13
N ARG A 155 9.45 -1.83 -11.29
CA ARG A 155 10.06 -3.16 -11.14
C ARG A 155 9.07 -4.22 -11.57
N VAL A 156 9.44 -5.03 -12.55
CA VAL A 156 8.63 -6.14 -13.02
C VAL A 156 9.17 -7.45 -12.43
N ALA A 157 8.31 -8.22 -11.79
CA ALA A 157 8.61 -9.56 -11.32
C ALA A 157 7.67 -10.55 -12.01
N LYS A 158 8.25 -11.48 -12.80
CA LYS A 158 7.51 -12.54 -13.49
C LYS A 158 8.00 -13.89 -13.01
N THR A 159 7.05 -14.75 -12.66
CA THR A 159 7.31 -16.14 -12.34
C THR A 159 6.42 -17.00 -13.25
N ASP A 160 7.03 -17.85 -14.04
CA ASP A 160 6.35 -18.83 -14.87
C ASP A 160 6.91 -20.23 -14.53
N ALA A 161 6.25 -20.90 -13.61
CA ALA A 161 6.52 -22.28 -13.26
C ALA A 161 5.29 -23.09 -13.66
N LYS A 162 5.46 -24.22 -14.34
CA LYS A 162 4.42 -25.04 -15.01
C LYS A 162 2.99 -25.02 -14.43
N LEU A 163 2.85 -24.79 -13.11
CA LEU A 163 1.57 -24.76 -12.40
C LEU A 163 1.23 -23.39 -11.79
N ILE A 164 2.18 -22.47 -11.75
CA ILE A 164 1.99 -21.13 -11.14
C ILE A 164 2.55 -20.09 -12.10
N ARG A 165 1.69 -19.16 -12.48
CA ARG A 165 2.08 -17.96 -13.23
C ARG A 165 1.75 -16.73 -12.40
N SER A 166 2.72 -15.87 -12.21
CA SER A 166 2.56 -14.60 -11.51
C SER A 166 3.30 -13.49 -12.25
N GLU A 167 2.65 -12.37 -12.42
CA GLU A 167 3.24 -11.14 -12.95
C GLU A 167 2.87 -9.98 -12.04
N VAL A 168 3.88 -9.31 -11.49
CA VAL A 168 3.72 -8.17 -10.59
C VAL A 168 4.48 -6.99 -11.14
N HIS A 169 3.79 -5.88 -11.33
CA HIS A 169 4.35 -4.57 -11.64
C HIS A 169 4.35 -3.73 -10.38
N GLN A 170 5.52 -3.55 -9.78
CA GLN A 170 5.71 -2.67 -8.63
C GLN A 170 6.18 -1.32 -9.12
N VAL A 171 5.30 -0.34 -9.01
CA VAL A 171 5.55 1.01 -9.51
C VAL A 171 5.77 1.96 -8.34
N ILE A 172 6.85 2.73 -8.39
CA ILE A 172 7.21 3.72 -7.37
C ILE A 172 7.01 5.10 -7.97
N GLY A 173 6.38 6.00 -7.20
CA GLY A 173 6.01 7.32 -7.68
C GLY A 173 5.52 8.24 -6.56
N TYR A 174 4.85 9.31 -6.96
CA TYR A 174 4.28 10.31 -6.07
C TYR A 174 2.77 10.37 -6.23
N TYR A 175 2.06 10.46 -5.10
CA TYR A 175 0.64 10.81 -5.07
C TYR A 175 0.46 12.30 -4.95
N ASN A 176 -0.47 12.87 -5.71
CA ASN A 176 -0.89 14.26 -5.64
C ASN A 176 -2.42 14.33 -5.74
N GLY A 177 -3.07 15.16 -4.95
CA GLY A 177 -4.52 15.31 -4.95
C GLY A 177 -5.09 15.47 -3.55
N ILE A 178 -6.32 15.03 -3.37
CA ILE A 178 -7.09 15.24 -2.15
C ILE A 178 -7.58 13.90 -1.61
N VAL A 179 -7.47 13.75 -0.29
CA VAL A 179 -8.21 12.74 0.46
C VAL A 179 -8.97 13.45 1.58
N LYS A 180 -10.29 13.34 1.56
CA LYS A 180 -11.17 13.96 2.56
C LYS A 180 -11.35 12.98 3.72
N LEU A 181 -11.10 13.44 4.95
CA LEU A 181 -11.49 12.72 6.16
C LEU A 181 -12.90 13.19 6.53
N GLU A 182 -13.83 12.26 6.65
CA GLU A 182 -15.11 12.55 7.29
C GLU A 182 -14.83 12.79 8.79
N ASN A 183 -15.18 14.00 9.27
CA ASN A 183 -15.06 14.43 10.67
C ASN A 183 -13.65 14.72 11.22
N CYS A 184 -12.99 15.70 10.66
CA CYS A 184 -12.09 16.56 11.44
C CYS A 184 -12.88 17.83 11.83
N SER A 185 -13.68 17.75 12.87
CA SER A 185 -14.21 18.92 13.56
C SER A 185 -13.20 19.42 14.57
#